data_6af8adc93f6a5d1ca24ccbdacc65e30d
#
_entry.id   6af8adc93f6a5d1ca24ccbdacc65e30d
#
_cell.length_a   1.000
_cell.length_b   1.000
_cell.length_c   1.000
_cell.angle_alpha   90.00
_cell.angle_beta   90.00
_cell.angle_gamma   90.00
#
_symmetry.space_group_name_H-M   'P 1'
#
loop_
_entity.id
_entity.type
_entity.pdbx_description
1 polymer ?
#
loop_
_entity_poly.entity_id
_entity_poly.type
_entity_poly.pdbx_seq_one_letter_code
_entity_poly.pdbx_strand_id
1 'polypeptide(L)'
;MLTGLKKIGDYKYYFGTNGKLQTGWQTIDGSTYYFKKKANDTMRKGAMLTGLKKIGDNKYYFGSNGKLRTGWQTINGKKYYFRKKAIDTQRKGAMLTGLKKIDNYKYYFNSSGVLQTDKIVGSKSKGYYYVDSSGKVVTTKAIQQAVDFVVAHTDSSWSNSKKLEECFKYMRKTYSYTRYYGTPTGSDLSAYAQSYFTNKTGNCYRYAASFACIAKVLGYESRVNVGKIASVYGGMAAHGWAEVKVDGTWYICDVNFNQYMKTSSTYPRKLSVTKRYTLTMSNGKAVWK
;
A
#
# COMPACT_ATOMS: atom_id res chain seq x y z
N MET A 1 54.89 -7.52 0.04
CA MET A 1 53.68 -8.35 -0.12
C MET A 1 52.45 -7.51 0.26
N LEU A 2 51.39 -7.47 -0.56
CA LEU A 2 50.19 -6.74 -0.21
C LEU A 2 49.31 -7.56 0.73
N THR A 3 48.78 -6.94 1.81
CA THR A 3 47.82 -7.55 2.75
C THR A 3 46.72 -6.56 3.10
N GLY A 4 45.56 -7.08 3.50
CA GLY A 4 44.43 -6.26 3.87
C GLY A 4 43.69 -5.63 2.66
N LEU A 5 42.88 -4.59 2.93
CA LEU A 5 42.09 -3.88 1.90
C LEU A 5 42.98 -2.84 1.19
N LYS A 6 43.16 -2.96 -0.11
CA LYS A 6 44.03 -2.10 -0.93
C LYS A 6 43.24 -1.52 -2.13
N LYS A 7 43.47 -0.24 -2.45
CA LYS A 7 43.00 0.38 -3.68
C LYS A 7 44.06 0.18 -4.77
N ILE A 8 43.66 -0.36 -5.90
CA ILE A 8 44.52 -0.55 -7.09
C ILE A 8 43.70 -0.07 -8.30
N GLY A 9 44.15 1.01 -8.92
CA GLY A 9 43.36 1.73 -9.91
C GLY A 9 42.03 2.21 -9.32
N ASP A 10 40.93 1.98 -10.03
CA ASP A 10 39.59 2.42 -9.62
C ASP A 10 38.91 1.48 -8.60
N TYR A 11 39.51 0.33 -8.30
CA TYR A 11 38.87 -0.69 -7.48
C TYR A 11 39.61 -0.94 -6.18
N LYS A 12 38.87 -1.40 -5.16
CA LYS A 12 39.44 -1.94 -3.92
C LYS A 12 39.46 -3.47 -3.99
N TYR A 13 40.54 -4.06 -3.45
CA TYR A 13 40.79 -5.50 -3.40
C TYR A 13 41.15 -5.88 -1.96
N TYR A 14 40.88 -7.12 -1.60
CA TYR A 14 41.28 -7.65 -0.29
C TYR A 14 42.27 -8.78 -0.46
N PHE A 15 43.40 -8.66 0.23
CA PHE A 15 44.48 -9.64 0.27
C PHE A 15 44.57 -10.25 1.69
N GLY A 16 44.60 -11.58 1.76
CA GLY A 16 44.80 -12.27 3.01
C GLY A 16 46.20 -11.98 3.62
N THR A 17 46.42 -12.45 4.85
CA THR A 17 47.73 -12.30 5.55
C THR A 17 48.88 -12.95 4.78
N ASN A 18 48.58 -13.93 3.94
CA ASN A 18 49.55 -14.59 3.07
C ASN A 18 49.68 -13.91 1.67
N GLY A 19 49.17 -12.69 1.52
CA GLY A 19 49.23 -11.93 0.27
C GLY A 19 48.29 -12.44 -0.87
N LYS A 20 47.52 -13.49 -0.65
CA LYS A 20 46.64 -14.03 -1.69
C LYS A 20 45.38 -13.17 -1.86
N LEU A 21 44.99 -12.84 -3.11
CA LEU A 21 43.77 -12.13 -3.43
C LEU A 21 42.56 -12.94 -2.98
N GLN A 22 41.70 -12.32 -2.17
CA GLN A 22 40.45 -12.90 -1.67
C GLN A 22 39.28 -12.54 -2.57
N THR A 23 38.35 -13.47 -2.78
CA THR A 23 37.12 -13.28 -3.58
C THR A 23 35.91 -13.82 -2.84
N GLY A 24 34.70 -13.47 -3.31
CA GLY A 24 33.46 -13.86 -2.65
C GLY A 24 33.17 -13.06 -1.40
N TRP A 25 32.41 -13.65 -0.48
CA TRP A 25 32.04 -13.03 0.79
C TRP A 25 33.23 -13.01 1.75
N GLN A 26 33.53 -11.84 2.29
CA GLN A 26 34.58 -11.63 3.28
C GLN A 26 34.03 -10.81 4.45
N THR A 27 34.44 -11.16 5.66
CA THR A 27 34.19 -10.34 6.86
C THR A 27 35.51 -9.72 7.28
N ILE A 28 35.58 -8.40 7.29
CA ILE A 28 36.77 -7.62 7.63
C ILE A 28 36.34 -6.62 8.72
N ASP A 29 36.98 -6.65 9.87
CA ASP A 29 36.65 -5.80 11.01
C ASP A 29 35.15 -5.75 11.33
N GLY A 30 34.53 -6.91 11.45
CA GLY A 30 33.10 -7.07 11.74
C GLY A 30 32.12 -6.62 10.64
N SER A 31 32.64 -6.11 9.52
CA SER A 31 31.84 -5.69 8.37
C SER A 31 31.91 -6.72 7.23
N THR A 32 30.78 -6.95 6.57
CA THR A 32 30.70 -7.92 5.46
C THR A 32 30.84 -7.21 4.12
N TYR A 33 31.65 -7.77 3.24
CA TYR A 33 31.94 -7.30 1.88
C TYR A 33 31.75 -8.44 0.88
N TYR A 34 31.69 -8.11 -0.39
CA TYR A 34 31.77 -9.09 -1.46
C TYR A 34 32.76 -8.63 -2.52
N PHE A 35 33.71 -9.50 -2.83
CA PHE A 35 34.74 -9.33 -3.86
C PHE A 35 34.40 -10.25 -5.05
N LYS A 36 34.44 -9.70 -6.24
CA LYS A 36 33.99 -10.39 -7.46
C LYS A 36 34.76 -11.68 -7.71
N LYS A 37 34.05 -12.80 -7.87
CA LYS A 37 34.69 -14.13 -8.08
C LYS A 37 35.28 -14.31 -9.49
N LYS A 38 34.63 -13.74 -10.50
CA LYS A 38 35.07 -13.81 -11.91
C LYS A 38 35.07 -12.39 -12.50
N ALA A 39 35.98 -12.10 -13.44
CA ALA A 39 35.95 -10.85 -14.19
C ALA A 39 34.74 -10.82 -15.15
N ASN A 40 34.33 -9.62 -15.56
CA ASN A 40 33.46 -9.34 -16.70
C ASN A 40 33.93 -8.04 -17.36
N ASP A 41 33.23 -7.57 -18.40
CA ASP A 41 33.61 -6.40 -19.19
C ASP A 41 33.77 -5.11 -18.39
N THR A 42 33.08 -5.01 -17.24
CA THR A 42 33.07 -3.79 -16.42
C THR A 42 33.86 -3.89 -15.12
N MET A 43 34.20 -5.09 -14.64
CA MET A 43 34.87 -5.27 -13.35
C MET A 43 35.84 -6.45 -13.34
N ARG A 44 37.02 -6.27 -12.78
CA ARG A 44 38.05 -7.29 -12.61
C ARG A 44 37.68 -8.31 -11.49
N LYS A 45 38.21 -9.54 -11.60
CA LYS A 45 38.20 -10.51 -10.49
C LYS A 45 38.80 -9.88 -9.24
N GLY A 46 38.20 -10.10 -8.07
CA GLY A 46 38.61 -9.54 -6.80
C GLY A 46 38.16 -8.09 -6.54
N ALA A 47 37.56 -7.40 -7.50
CA ALA A 47 37.07 -6.05 -7.28
C ALA A 47 35.93 -6.03 -6.26
N MET A 48 35.98 -5.11 -5.28
CA MET A 48 34.98 -4.91 -4.25
C MET A 48 33.67 -4.39 -4.84
N LEU A 49 32.54 -5.02 -4.50
CA LEU A 49 31.22 -4.56 -4.97
C LEU A 49 30.70 -3.38 -4.13
N THR A 50 30.06 -2.44 -4.82
CA THR A 50 29.30 -1.31 -4.24
C THR A 50 27.93 -1.21 -4.91
N GLY A 51 26.96 -0.55 -4.28
CA GLY A 51 25.61 -0.37 -4.81
C GLY A 51 24.76 -1.65 -4.75
N LEU A 52 23.65 -1.66 -5.50
CA LEU A 52 22.74 -2.80 -5.59
C LEU A 52 23.30 -3.85 -6.57
N LYS A 53 23.55 -5.07 -6.11
CA LYS A 53 24.17 -6.15 -6.88
C LYS A 53 23.41 -7.46 -6.72
N LYS A 54 23.26 -8.21 -7.82
CA LYS A 54 22.78 -9.61 -7.82
C LYS A 54 23.97 -10.54 -7.55
N ILE A 55 23.82 -11.43 -6.57
CA ILE A 55 24.80 -12.47 -6.20
C ILE A 55 24.01 -13.76 -6.00
N GLY A 56 24.20 -14.73 -6.89
CA GLY A 56 23.31 -15.87 -7.00
C GLY A 56 21.88 -15.40 -7.30
N ASP A 57 20.89 -15.97 -6.62
CA ASP A 57 19.47 -15.64 -6.84
C ASP A 57 18.99 -14.39 -6.08
N ASN A 58 19.84 -13.83 -5.22
CA ASN A 58 19.45 -12.71 -4.37
C ASN A 58 20.13 -11.41 -4.78
N LYS A 59 19.48 -10.27 -4.49
CA LYS A 59 20.08 -8.94 -4.59
C LYS A 59 20.52 -8.47 -3.21
N TYR A 60 21.65 -7.77 -3.17
CA TYR A 60 22.28 -7.20 -1.98
C TYR A 60 22.66 -5.76 -2.23
N TYR A 61 22.65 -4.94 -1.18
CA TYR A 61 23.08 -3.56 -1.27
C TYR A 61 24.36 -3.33 -0.46
N PHE A 62 25.37 -2.78 -1.13
CA PHE A 62 26.64 -2.40 -0.54
C PHE A 62 26.77 -0.87 -0.56
N GLY A 63 27.13 -0.27 0.53
CA GLY A 63 27.42 1.17 0.58
C GLY A 63 28.58 1.54 -0.34
N SER A 64 28.83 2.84 -0.55
CA SER A 64 29.98 3.34 -1.33
C SER A 64 31.33 2.86 -0.76
N ASN A 65 31.38 2.55 0.53
CA ASN A 65 32.53 1.95 1.21
C ASN A 65 32.61 0.41 1.06
N GLY A 66 31.71 -0.21 0.30
CA GLY A 66 31.61 -1.66 0.08
C GLY A 66 30.98 -2.47 1.20
N LYS A 67 30.63 -1.86 2.33
CA LYS A 67 30.01 -2.58 3.46
C LYS A 67 28.58 -3.00 3.11
N LEU A 68 28.24 -4.28 3.35
CA LEU A 68 26.89 -4.80 3.20
C LEU A 68 25.92 -4.01 4.08
N ARG A 69 24.82 -3.54 3.48
CA ARG A 69 23.73 -2.84 4.16
C ARG A 69 22.57 -3.79 4.45
N THR A 70 21.94 -3.61 5.60
CA THR A 70 20.77 -4.39 6.04
C THR A 70 19.67 -3.45 6.55
N GLY A 71 18.46 -3.97 6.74
CA GLY A 71 17.33 -3.18 7.18
C GLY A 71 16.77 -2.30 6.07
N TRP A 72 16.10 -1.23 6.45
CA TRP A 72 15.54 -0.25 5.53
C TRP A 72 16.64 0.55 4.82
N GLN A 73 16.54 0.65 3.50
CA GLN A 73 17.45 1.45 2.67
C GLN A 73 16.62 2.24 1.65
N THR A 74 17.00 3.51 1.44
CA THR A 74 16.48 4.31 0.32
C THR A 74 17.55 4.40 -0.75
N ILE A 75 17.23 3.93 -1.95
CA ILE A 75 18.14 3.90 -3.09
C ILE A 75 17.42 4.56 -4.26
N ASN A 76 17.97 5.66 -4.77
CA ASN A 76 17.36 6.47 -5.84
C ASN A 76 15.88 6.78 -5.57
N GLY A 77 15.56 7.29 -4.37
CA GLY A 77 14.22 7.67 -3.93
C GLY A 77 13.26 6.51 -3.63
N LYS A 78 13.65 5.26 -3.88
CA LYS A 78 12.83 4.06 -3.65
C LYS A 78 13.24 3.35 -2.37
N LYS A 79 12.26 2.91 -1.56
CA LYS A 79 12.50 2.17 -0.31
C LYS A 79 12.58 0.67 -0.56
N TYR A 80 13.57 0.04 0.09
CA TYR A 80 13.85 -1.39 0.06
C TYR A 80 14.08 -1.89 1.49
N TYR A 81 13.99 -3.20 1.68
CA TYR A 81 14.41 -3.82 2.92
C TYR A 81 15.33 -5.01 2.66
N PHE A 82 16.46 -5.04 3.36
CA PHE A 82 17.47 -6.08 3.30
C PHE A 82 17.50 -6.85 4.63
N ARG A 83 17.48 -8.16 4.59
CA ARG A 83 17.41 -9.01 5.79
C ARG A 83 18.47 -8.65 6.82
N LYS A 84 18.07 -8.44 8.06
CA LYS A 84 18.99 -8.21 9.19
C LYS A 84 19.68 -9.49 9.65
N LYS A 85 19.01 -10.66 9.48
CA LYS A 85 19.52 -11.99 9.87
C LYS A 85 19.40 -12.94 8.68
N ALA A 86 20.23 -13.98 8.63
CA ALA A 86 20.06 -15.08 7.68
C ALA A 86 18.85 -15.93 8.07
N ILE A 87 18.29 -16.62 7.08
CA ILE A 87 17.34 -17.73 7.23
C ILE A 87 17.82 -18.86 6.31
N ASP A 88 17.28 -20.06 6.47
CA ASP A 88 17.78 -21.30 5.83
C ASP A 88 18.10 -21.17 4.34
N THR A 89 17.26 -20.48 3.58
CA THR A 89 17.42 -20.32 2.12
C THR A 89 18.00 -18.97 1.70
N GLN A 90 18.15 -18.01 2.62
CA GLN A 90 18.58 -16.64 2.28
C GLN A 90 19.56 -16.06 3.29
N ARG A 91 20.67 -15.59 2.77
CA ARG A 91 21.75 -14.95 3.55
C ARG A 91 21.30 -13.60 4.16
N LYS A 92 21.89 -13.21 5.30
CA LYS A 92 21.86 -11.83 5.81
C LYS A 92 22.14 -10.85 4.66
N GLY A 93 21.37 -9.77 4.58
CA GLY A 93 21.50 -8.77 3.52
C GLY A 93 20.72 -9.07 2.24
N ALA A 94 20.05 -10.23 2.09
CA ALA A 94 19.21 -10.52 0.94
C ALA A 94 18.00 -9.57 0.89
N MET A 95 17.74 -9.00 -0.30
CA MET A 95 16.62 -8.08 -0.56
C MET A 95 15.27 -8.80 -0.43
N LEU A 96 14.30 -8.17 0.21
CA LEU A 96 12.94 -8.71 0.31
C LEU A 96 12.08 -8.39 -0.92
N THR A 97 11.21 -9.34 -1.28
CA THR A 97 10.15 -9.21 -2.30
C THR A 97 8.85 -9.85 -1.81
N GLY A 98 7.71 -9.41 -2.36
CA GLY A 98 6.39 -9.91 -1.98
C GLY A 98 5.94 -9.44 -0.59
N LEU A 99 4.95 -10.14 -0.02
CA LEU A 99 4.43 -9.86 1.33
C LEU A 99 5.42 -10.32 2.39
N LYS A 100 5.82 -9.42 3.28
CA LYS A 100 6.79 -9.71 4.36
C LYS A 100 6.37 -9.05 5.68
N LYS A 101 6.53 -9.79 6.77
CA LYS A 101 6.42 -9.26 8.13
C LYS A 101 7.78 -8.69 8.53
N ILE A 102 7.80 -7.43 8.94
CA ILE A 102 8.96 -6.73 9.48
C ILE A 102 8.48 -6.11 10.79
N ASP A 103 9.09 -6.53 11.89
CA ASP A 103 8.64 -6.19 13.23
C ASP A 103 7.14 -6.54 13.40
N ASN A 104 6.29 -5.59 13.80
CA ASN A 104 4.87 -5.82 14.06
C ASN A 104 3.95 -5.61 12.84
N TYR A 105 4.50 -5.23 11.67
CA TYR A 105 3.70 -4.89 10.50
C TYR A 105 4.01 -5.78 9.30
N LYS A 106 3.03 -5.95 8.41
CA LYS A 106 3.24 -6.55 7.09
C LYS A 106 3.45 -5.44 6.07
N TYR A 107 4.37 -5.68 5.13
CA TYR A 107 4.73 -4.79 4.02
C TYR A 107 4.71 -5.58 2.73
N TYR A 108 4.47 -4.90 1.61
CA TYR A 108 4.54 -5.53 0.30
C TYR A 108 5.62 -4.86 -0.57
N PHE A 109 6.51 -5.70 -1.09
CA PHE A 109 7.56 -5.29 -2.02
C PHE A 109 7.29 -5.92 -3.39
N ASN A 110 7.40 -5.16 -4.47
CA ASN A 110 7.26 -5.71 -5.81
C ASN A 110 8.42 -6.67 -6.16
N SER A 111 8.41 -7.26 -7.36
CA SER A 111 9.46 -8.18 -7.85
C SER A 111 10.85 -7.53 -7.92
N SER A 112 10.92 -6.21 -8.05
CA SER A 112 12.17 -5.45 -8.01
C SER A 112 12.62 -5.08 -6.60
N GLY A 113 11.86 -5.47 -5.55
CA GLY A 113 12.14 -5.20 -4.14
C GLY A 113 11.69 -3.82 -3.66
N VAL A 114 11.00 -3.03 -4.47
CA VAL A 114 10.52 -1.69 -4.11
C VAL A 114 9.28 -1.80 -3.23
N LEU A 115 9.30 -1.13 -2.07
CA LEU A 115 8.15 -1.00 -1.20
C LEU A 115 6.97 -0.38 -1.96
N GLN A 116 5.80 -0.99 -1.86
CA GLN A 116 4.56 -0.47 -2.42
C GLN A 116 3.79 0.33 -1.37
N THR A 117 3.12 1.41 -1.80
CA THR A 117 2.34 2.33 -0.94
C THR A 117 1.05 2.75 -1.63
N ASP A 118 0.03 3.11 -0.86
CA ASP A 118 -1.26 3.69 -1.29
C ASP A 118 -1.95 2.97 -2.44
N LYS A 119 -2.01 1.65 -2.39
CA LYS A 119 -2.64 0.84 -3.45
C LYS A 119 -3.04 -0.55 -2.98
N ILE A 120 -3.86 -1.20 -3.79
CA ILE A 120 -4.10 -2.65 -3.72
C ILE A 120 -2.87 -3.38 -4.29
N VAL A 121 -2.39 -4.39 -3.56
CA VAL A 121 -1.25 -5.23 -3.91
C VAL A 121 -1.60 -6.70 -3.72
N GLY A 122 -0.85 -7.60 -4.32
CA GLY A 122 -1.06 -9.04 -4.19
C GLY A 122 -1.38 -9.73 -5.49
N SER A 123 -1.97 -10.90 -5.40
CA SER A 123 -2.41 -11.71 -6.55
C SER A 123 -3.50 -12.69 -6.15
N LYS A 124 -4.20 -13.27 -7.13
CA LYS A 124 -5.26 -14.27 -6.90
C LYS A 124 -4.78 -15.45 -6.03
N SER A 125 -3.56 -15.92 -6.24
CA SER A 125 -3.00 -17.06 -5.50
C SER A 125 -2.50 -16.73 -4.09
N LYS A 126 -2.20 -15.44 -3.79
CA LYS A 126 -1.58 -15.01 -2.51
C LYS A 126 -2.46 -14.05 -1.71
N GLY A 127 -3.67 -13.77 -2.21
CA GLY A 127 -4.56 -12.76 -1.67
C GLY A 127 -4.19 -11.34 -2.07
N TYR A 128 -5.15 -10.44 -1.92
CA TYR A 128 -5.00 -9.02 -2.18
C TYR A 128 -5.07 -8.22 -0.88
N TYR A 129 -4.34 -7.13 -0.79
CA TYR A 129 -4.23 -6.28 0.40
C TYR A 129 -4.15 -4.82 -0.01
N TYR A 130 -4.66 -3.93 0.82
CA TYR A 130 -4.34 -2.51 0.70
C TYR A 130 -3.13 -2.17 1.57
N VAL A 131 -2.18 -1.43 1.01
CA VAL A 131 -1.04 -0.86 1.73
C VAL A 131 -1.18 0.65 1.85
N ASP A 132 -0.98 1.18 3.04
CA ASP A 132 -1.08 2.63 3.32
C ASP A 132 0.13 3.42 2.79
N SER A 133 0.14 4.74 2.98
CA SER A 133 1.23 5.64 2.54
C SER A 133 2.59 5.30 3.18
N SER A 134 2.61 4.61 4.32
CA SER A 134 3.82 4.11 4.95
C SER A 134 4.26 2.73 4.42
N GLY A 135 3.44 2.11 3.55
CA GLY A 135 3.62 0.77 2.99
C GLY A 135 3.16 -0.36 3.90
N LYS A 136 2.50 -0.05 5.03
CA LYS A 136 1.96 -1.07 5.93
C LYS A 136 0.65 -1.63 5.37
N VAL A 137 0.50 -2.95 5.42
CA VAL A 137 -0.78 -3.60 5.11
C VAL A 137 -1.82 -3.17 6.12
N VAL A 138 -2.95 -2.66 5.62
CA VAL A 138 -4.09 -2.27 6.47
C VAL A 138 -4.89 -3.52 6.82
N THR A 139 -5.09 -3.76 8.11
CA THR A 139 -5.73 -4.98 8.64
C THR A 139 -7.18 -4.76 9.08
N THR A 140 -7.73 -3.56 8.96
CA THR A 140 -9.13 -3.26 9.28
C THR A 140 -10.06 -4.04 8.35
N LYS A 141 -10.97 -4.82 8.93
CA LYS A 141 -11.86 -5.73 8.19
C LYS A 141 -12.65 -5.02 7.07
N ALA A 142 -13.21 -3.84 7.33
CA ALA A 142 -13.92 -3.06 6.31
C ALA A 142 -13.04 -2.73 5.08
N ILE A 143 -11.75 -2.45 5.30
CA ILE A 143 -10.80 -2.17 4.20
C ILE A 143 -10.48 -3.45 3.44
N GLN A 144 -10.27 -4.59 4.12
CA GLN A 144 -10.06 -5.85 3.41
C GLN A 144 -11.29 -6.22 2.57
N GLN A 145 -12.50 -6.07 3.11
CA GLN A 145 -13.74 -6.31 2.37
C GLN A 145 -13.91 -5.34 1.17
N ALA A 146 -13.48 -4.09 1.30
CA ALA A 146 -13.46 -3.15 0.18
C ALA A 146 -12.45 -3.57 -0.91
N VAL A 147 -11.28 -4.09 -0.52
CA VAL A 147 -10.31 -4.67 -1.46
C VAL A 147 -10.93 -5.86 -2.20
N ASP A 148 -11.51 -6.80 -1.46
CA ASP A 148 -12.15 -8.00 -2.02
C ASP A 148 -13.29 -7.62 -2.98
N PHE A 149 -14.09 -6.61 -2.61
CA PHE A 149 -15.18 -6.08 -3.45
C PHE A 149 -14.65 -5.48 -4.76
N VAL A 150 -13.62 -4.63 -4.70
CA VAL A 150 -13.00 -4.04 -5.90
C VAL A 150 -12.44 -5.13 -6.82
N VAL A 151 -11.70 -6.08 -6.26
CA VAL A 151 -11.09 -7.17 -7.04
C VAL A 151 -12.14 -8.08 -7.68
N ALA A 152 -13.26 -8.33 -6.99
CA ALA A 152 -14.33 -9.19 -7.50
C ALA A 152 -15.16 -8.55 -8.60
N HIS A 153 -15.25 -7.21 -8.66
CA HIS A 153 -16.20 -6.51 -9.53
C HIS A 153 -15.54 -5.58 -10.55
N THR A 154 -14.20 -5.58 -10.64
CA THR A 154 -13.46 -4.74 -11.60
C THR A 154 -12.33 -5.50 -12.27
N ASP A 155 -11.97 -5.06 -13.49
CA ASP A 155 -10.79 -5.58 -14.17
C ASP A 155 -9.51 -4.88 -13.68
N SER A 156 -8.43 -5.63 -13.53
CA SER A 156 -7.14 -5.10 -13.07
C SER A 156 -6.56 -4.04 -14.00
N SER A 157 -6.85 -4.12 -15.31
CA SER A 157 -6.36 -3.20 -16.34
C SER A 157 -7.08 -1.84 -16.34
N TRP A 158 -8.25 -1.74 -15.70
CA TRP A 158 -9.00 -0.48 -15.69
C TRP A 158 -8.33 0.59 -14.83
N SER A 159 -8.53 1.86 -15.21
CA SER A 159 -8.16 3.01 -14.38
C SER A 159 -8.93 2.98 -13.05
N ASN A 160 -8.36 3.61 -12.02
CA ASN A 160 -9.03 3.70 -10.71
C ASN A 160 -10.36 4.46 -10.80
N SER A 161 -10.47 5.45 -11.69
CA SER A 161 -11.74 6.15 -11.96
C SER A 161 -12.81 5.21 -12.52
N LYS A 162 -12.47 4.39 -13.53
CA LYS A 162 -13.39 3.39 -14.07
C LYS A 162 -13.77 2.34 -13.02
N LYS A 163 -12.81 1.86 -12.24
CA LYS A 163 -13.09 0.93 -11.14
C LYS A 163 -14.07 1.52 -10.13
N LEU A 164 -13.88 2.79 -9.76
CA LEU A 164 -14.76 3.49 -8.82
C LEU A 164 -16.19 3.58 -9.35
N GLU A 165 -16.35 3.96 -10.63
CA GLU A 165 -17.64 4.06 -11.30
C GLU A 165 -18.35 2.70 -11.39
N GLU A 166 -17.64 1.65 -11.78
CA GLU A 166 -18.23 0.31 -11.89
C GLU A 166 -18.60 -0.27 -10.51
N CYS A 167 -17.80 0.00 -9.47
CA CYS A 167 -18.18 -0.33 -8.09
C CYS A 167 -19.46 0.40 -7.66
N PHE A 168 -19.61 1.69 -8.02
CA PHE A 168 -20.83 2.45 -7.73
C PHE A 168 -22.05 1.82 -8.44
N LYS A 169 -21.95 1.53 -9.74
CA LYS A 169 -23.01 0.89 -10.54
C LYS A 169 -23.39 -0.47 -9.96
N TYR A 170 -22.41 -1.28 -9.58
CA TYR A 170 -22.65 -2.58 -8.99
C TYR A 170 -23.37 -2.45 -7.64
N MET A 171 -22.90 -1.58 -6.74
CA MET A 171 -23.57 -1.29 -5.47
C MET A 171 -25.03 -0.87 -5.71
N ARG A 172 -25.26 0.01 -6.68
CA ARG A 172 -26.62 0.49 -7.03
C ARG A 172 -27.51 -0.63 -7.56
N LYS A 173 -26.98 -1.53 -8.40
CA LYS A 173 -27.71 -2.67 -8.95
C LYS A 173 -28.11 -3.69 -7.90
N THR A 174 -27.23 -3.93 -6.93
CA THR A 174 -27.43 -4.93 -5.86
C THR A 174 -28.00 -4.33 -4.58
N TYR A 175 -28.37 -3.06 -4.62
CA TYR A 175 -28.91 -2.32 -3.48
C TYR A 175 -30.22 -2.92 -2.99
N SER A 176 -30.24 -3.27 -1.68
CA SER A 176 -31.47 -3.56 -0.94
C SER A 176 -31.53 -2.63 0.27
N TYR A 177 -32.52 -1.72 0.28
CA TYR A 177 -32.66 -0.76 1.37
C TYR A 177 -33.31 -1.40 2.59
N THR A 178 -32.62 -1.31 3.72
CA THR A 178 -33.17 -1.67 5.02
C THR A 178 -33.12 -0.45 5.93
N ARG A 179 -34.27 -0.06 6.47
CA ARG A 179 -34.36 1.07 7.38
C ARG A 179 -33.69 0.70 8.73
N TYR A 180 -32.74 1.53 9.15
CA TYR A 180 -32.14 1.49 10.47
C TYR A 180 -32.26 2.87 11.10
N TYR A 181 -32.62 2.90 12.36
CA TYR A 181 -32.75 4.15 13.10
C TYR A 181 -31.43 4.56 13.73
N GLY A 182 -31.26 5.85 13.99
CA GLY A 182 -30.07 6.42 14.60
C GLY A 182 -29.09 7.04 13.58
N THR A 183 -28.37 8.02 14.07
CA THR A 183 -27.32 8.72 13.32
C THR A 183 -25.97 8.15 13.74
N PRO A 184 -25.10 7.72 12.82
CA PRO A 184 -23.83 7.12 13.17
C PRO A 184 -22.86 8.15 13.76
N THR A 185 -21.98 7.67 14.61
CA THR A 185 -20.74 8.33 15.01
C THR A 185 -19.58 7.83 14.12
N GLY A 186 -18.42 8.46 14.20
CA GLY A 186 -17.24 8.00 13.44
C GLY A 186 -16.82 6.57 13.79
N SER A 187 -17.01 6.12 15.04
CA SER A 187 -16.72 4.76 15.49
C SER A 187 -17.61 3.71 14.82
N ASP A 188 -18.84 4.05 14.42
CA ASP A 188 -19.80 3.11 13.84
C ASP A 188 -19.51 2.83 12.35
N LEU A 189 -18.86 3.77 11.64
CA LEU A 189 -18.73 3.71 10.18
C LEU A 189 -17.97 2.48 9.69
N SER A 190 -16.97 1.99 10.43
CA SER A 190 -16.27 0.75 10.08
C SER A 190 -17.20 -0.47 10.19
N ALA A 191 -18.03 -0.55 11.22
CA ALA A 191 -19.02 -1.62 11.39
C ALA A 191 -20.14 -1.52 10.33
N TYR A 192 -20.53 -0.29 9.96
CA TYR A 192 -21.51 -0.04 8.90
C TYR A 192 -21.01 -0.51 7.53
N ALA A 193 -19.76 -0.21 7.17
CA ALA A 193 -19.17 -0.72 5.94
C ALA A 193 -19.07 -2.25 5.93
N GLN A 194 -18.63 -2.87 7.04
CA GLN A 194 -18.58 -4.32 7.18
C GLN A 194 -19.96 -4.96 7.01
N SER A 195 -20.98 -4.38 7.65
CA SER A 195 -22.38 -4.87 7.56
C SER A 195 -22.87 -4.90 6.12
N TYR A 196 -22.62 -3.83 5.33
CA TYR A 196 -22.96 -3.80 3.91
C TYR A 196 -22.25 -4.89 3.11
N PHE A 197 -20.91 -4.96 3.21
CA PHE A 197 -20.15 -5.95 2.44
C PHE A 197 -20.54 -7.40 2.74
N THR A 198 -20.97 -7.66 3.98
CA THR A 198 -21.42 -9.00 4.39
C THR A 198 -22.85 -9.30 3.93
N ASN A 199 -23.77 -8.39 4.18
CA ASN A 199 -25.20 -8.63 4.02
C ASN A 199 -25.77 -8.10 2.70
N LYS A 200 -25.03 -7.26 1.96
CA LYS A 200 -25.44 -6.56 0.73
C LYS A 200 -26.75 -5.77 0.88
N THR A 201 -27.02 -5.30 2.06
CA THR A 201 -28.20 -4.49 2.42
C THR A 201 -27.83 -3.42 3.43
N GLY A 202 -28.58 -2.33 3.45
CA GLY A 202 -28.31 -1.26 4.39
C GLY A 202 -29.15 -0.01 4.17
N ASN A 203 -28.90 0.99 5.01
CA ASN A 203 -29.41 2.35 4.82
C ASN A 203 -28.35 3.25 4.16
N CYS A 204 -28.69 4.52 3.95
CA CYS A 204 -27.81 5.52 3.35
C CYS A 204 -26.42 5.59 4.01
N TYR A 205 -26.33 5.47 5.33
CA TYR A 205 -25.06 5.54 6.05
C TYR A 205 -24.15 4.32 5.79
N ARG A 206 -24.73 3.10 5.70
CA ARG A 206 -23.98 1.88 5.38
C ARG A 206 -23.41 1.94 3.97
N TYR A 207 -24.19 2.43 3.02
CA TYR A 207 -23.75 2.64 1.65
C TYR A 207 -22.65 3.68 1.55
N ALA A 208 -22.82 4.81 2.22
CA ALA A 208 -21.81 5.87 2.26
C ALA A 208 -20.48 5.38 2.84
N ALA A 209 -20.52 4.66 3.96
CA ALA A 209 -19.32 4.11 4.60
C ALA A 209 -18.61 3.08 3.71
N SER A 210 -19.36 2.19 3.06
CA SER A 210 -18.81 1.17 2.15
C SER A 210 -18.19 1.80 0.91
N PHE A 211 -18.87 2.76 0.29
CA PHE A 211 -18.35 3.44 -0.90
C PHE A 211 -17.12 4.28 -0.59
N ALA A 212 -17.06 4.94 0.57
CA ALA A 212 -15.88 5.65 1.02
C ALA A 212 -14.69 4.70 1.24
N CYS A 213 -14.91 3.47 1.76
CA CYS A 213 -13.85 2.46 1.84
C CYS A 213 -13.38 2.01 0.45
N ILE A 214 -14.29 1.82 -0.52
CA ILE A 214 -13.95 1.47 -1.91
C ILE A 214 -13.11 2.59 -2.54
N ALA A 215 -13.55 3.83 -2.43
CA ALA A 215 -12.81 4.98 -2.95
C ALA A 215 -11.40 5.07 -2.32
N LYS A 216 -11.30 4.83 -1.02
CA LYS A 216 -10.01 4.87 -0.31
C LYS A 216 -9.04 3.82 -0.80
N VAL A 217 -9.45 2.57 -1.01
CA VAL A 217 -8.55 1.51 -1.50
C VAL A 217 -8.18 1.69 -2.98
N LEU A 218 -8.92 2.50 -3.72
CA LEU A 218 -8.61 2.94 -5.08
C LEU A 218 -7.70 4.18 -5.11
N GLY A 219 -7.26 4.69 -3.94
CA GLY A 219 -6.30 5.78 -3.84
C GLY A 219 -6.90 7.18 -3.70
N TYR A 220 -8.22 7.30 -3.58
CA TYR A 220 -8.88 8.60 -3.39
C TYR A 220 -8.93 9.02 -1.91
N GLU A 221 -8.90 10.33 -1.65
CA GLU A 221 -9.42 10.85 -0.40
C GLU A 221 -10.93 10.66 -0.37
N SER A 222 -11.47 10.18 0.74
CA SER A 222 -12.90 9.91 0.88
C SER A 222 -13.40 10.23 2.28
N ARG A 223 -14.68 10.62 2.35
CA ARG A 223 -15.36 10.91 3.61
C ARG A 223 -16.84 10.55 3.55
N VAL A 224 -17.43 10.38 4.71
CA VAL A 224 -18.88 10.23 4.90
C VAL A 224 -19.44 11.52 5.48
N ASN A 225 -20.47 12.05 4.86
CA ASN A 225 -21.26 13.14 5.43
C ASN A 225 -22.51 12.55 6.10
N VAL A 226 -22.79 13.08 7.27
CA VAL A 226 -24.00 12.86 8.03
C VAL A 226 -24.76 14.18 8.07
N GLY A 227 -26.04 14.16 7.71
CA GLY A 227 -26.81 15.39 7.62
C GLY A 227 -28.26 15.16 7.27
N LYS A 228 -28.82 16.06 6.47
CA LYS A 228 -30.21 16.03 6.03
C LYS A 228 -30.30 16.30 4.53
N ILE A 229 -31.33 15.75 3.90
CA ILE A 229 -31.70 15.95 2.50
C ILE A 229 -33.14 16.46 2.38
N ALA A 230 -33.41 17.32 1.41
CA ALA A 230 -34.78 17.75 1.12
C ALA A 230 -35.66 16.56 0.75
N SER A 231 -36.75 16.35 1.50
CA SER A 231 -37.73 15.29 1.28
C SER A 231 -38.72 15.67 0.18
N VAL A 232 -39.18 14.68 -0.58
CA VAL A 232 -40.29 14.87 -1.56
C VAL A 232 -41.63 15.12 -0.89
N TYR A 233 -41.75 14.79 0.41
CA TYR A 233 -42.95 15.02 1.21
C TYR A 233 -42.88 16.33 2.02
N GLY A 234 -41.92 17.20 1.70
CA GLY A 234 -41.64 18.43 2.44
C GLY A 234 -40.64 18.26 3.57
N GLY A 235 -39.99 19.38 3.94
CA GLY A 235 -38.99 19.43 5.02
C GLY A 235 -37.67 18.73 4.70
N MET A 236 -36.92 18.36 5.75
CA MET A 236 -35.59 17.78 5.65
C MET A 236 -35.56 16.43 6.40
N ALA A 237 -35.17 15.36 5.70
CA ALA A 237 -35.01 14.02 6.26
C ALA A 237 -33.54 13.72 6.57
N ALA A 238 -33.29 12.94 7.62
CA ALA A 238 -31.92 12.46 7.94
C ALA A 238 -31.33 11.64 6.79
N HIS A 239 -30.07 11.94 6.42
CA HIS A 239 -29.41 11.29 5.29
C HIS A 239 -27.88 11.26 5.47
N GLY A 240 -27.26 10.27 4.81
CA GLY A 240 -25.81 10.14 4.71
C GLY A 240 -25.36 9.81 3.29
N TRP A 241 -24.23 10.39 2.90
CA TRP A 241 -23.62 10.18 1.59
C TRP A 241 -22.10 10.17 1.66
N ALA A 242 -21.48 9.53 0.70
CA ALA A 242 -20.02 9.59 0.54
C ALA A 242 -19.62 10.82 -0.29
N GLU A 243 -18.46 11.34 -0.01
CA GLU A 243 -17.74 12.25 -0.91
C GLU A 243 -16.35 11.71 -1.22
N VAL A 244 -15.93 11.94 -2.45
CA VAL A 244 -14.64 11.52 -2.99
C VAL A 244 -13.95 12.75 -3.57
N LYS A 245 -12.65 12.93 -3.25
CA LYS A 245 -11.86 14.04 -3.75
C LYS A 245 -11.10 13.63 -5.01
N VAL A 246 -11.33 14.36 -6.09
CA VAL A 246 -10.64 14.20 -7.37
C VAL A 246 -10.10 15.55 -7.78
N ASP A 247 -8.82 15.64 -8.09
CA ASP A 247 -8.12 16.87 -8.51
C ASP A 247 -8.44 18.09 -7.64
N GLY A 248 -8.42 17.86 -6.33
CA GLY A 248 -8.68 18.91 -5.33
C GLY A 248 -10.16 19.18 -5.03
N THR A 249 -11.08 18.70 -5.86
CA THR A 249 -12.53 18.94 -5.73
C THR A 249 -13.24 17.77 -5.06
N TRP A 250 -14.14 18.05 -4.11
CA TRP A 250 -14.99 17.04 -3.48
C TRP A 250 -16.27 16.82 -4.29
N TYR A 251 -16.47 15.55 -4.69
CA TYR A 251 -17.66 15.11 -5.42
C TYR A 251 -18.53 14.22 -4.55
N ILE A 252 -19.82 14.48 -4.58
CA ILE A 252 -20.85 13.67 -3.90
C ILE A 252 -21.07 12.38 -4.68
N CYS A 253 -21.03 11.26 -3.96
CA CYS A 253 -21.33 9.93 -4.46
C CYS A 253 -22.41 9.32 -3.55
N ASP A 254 -23.65 9.41 -3.97
CA ASP A 254 -24.82 8.97 -3.23
C ASP A 254 -25.47 7.77 -3.89
N VAL A 255 -25.10 6.58 -3.43
CA VAL A 255 -25.62 5.31 -3.95
C VAL A 255 -27.13 5.21 -3.78
N ASN A 256 -27.65 5.73 -2.65
CA ASN A 256 -29.08 5.66 -2.33
C ASN A 256 -29.92 6.42 -3.35
N PHE A 257 -29.49 7.60 -3.78
CA PHE A 257 -30.18 8.42 -4.76
C PHE A 257 -29.63 8.31 -6.18
N ASN A 258 -28.75 7.33 -6.43
CA ASN A 258 -28.11 7.11 -7.74
C ASN A 258 -27.40 8.36 -8.28
N GLN A 259 -26.70 9.09 -7.42
CA GLN A 259 -25.95 10.28 -7.78
C GLN A 259 -24.44 10.02 -7.69
N TYR A 260 -23.82 9.90 -8.86
CA TYR A 260 -22.37 9.66 -8.97
C TYR A 260 -21.65 10.94 -9.41
N MET A 261 -20.59 11.30 -8.67
CA MET A 261 -19.69 12.42 -8.97
C MET A 261 -20.41 13.76 -9.20
N LYS A 262 -21.33 14.10 -8.31
CA LYS A 262 -22.05 15.39 -8.33
C LYS A 262 -21.33 16.41 -7.45
N THR A 263 -21.26 17.66 -7.88
CA THR A 263 -20.87 18.78 -7.01
C THR A 263 -22.07 19.23 -6.19
N SER A 264 -21.86 20.09 -5.19
CA SER A 264 -22.97 20.67 -4.43
C SER A 264 -23.95 21.46 -5.31
N SER A 265 -23.46 22.07 -6.39
CA SER A 265 -24.28 22.83 -7.35
C SER A 265 -25.05 21.95 -8.32
N THR A 266 -24.58 20.75 -8.63
CA THR A 266 -25.22 19.80 -9.58
C THR A 266 -25.99 18.68 -8.88
N TYR A 267 -25.98 18.63 -7.55
CA TYR A 267 -26.77 17.66 -6.81
C TYR A 267 -28.26 18.08 -6.84
N PRO A 268 -29.17 17.16 -7.18
CA PRO A 268 -30.55 17.52 -7.53
C PRO A 268 -31.42 17.93 -6.34
N ARG A 269 -30.93 17.81 -5.11
CA ARG A 269 -31.68 18.14 -3.89
C ARG A 269 -30.83 18.94 -2.93
N LYS A 270 -31.49 19.79 -2.13
CA LYS A 270 -30.82 20.54 -1.06
C LYS A 270 -30.28 19.55 -0.02
N LEU A 271 -28.98 19.69 0.29
CA LEU A 271 -28.28 18.94 1.34
C LEU A 271 -27.87 19.91 2.45
N SER A 272 -27.93 19.43 3.68
CA SER A 272 -27.39 20.11 4.85
C SER A 272 -26.50 19.15 5.62
N VAL A 273 -25.22 19.50 5.76
CA VAL A 273 -24.23 18.69 6.45
C VAL A 273 -24.23 19.04 7.95
N THR A 274 -24.35 18.02 8.79
CA THR A 274 -24.21 18.17 10.25
C THR A 274 -22.81 17.76 10.71
N LYS A 275 -22.30 16.63 10.19
CA LYS A 275 -20.95 16.10 10.51
C LYS A 275 -20.29 15.53 9.27
N ARG A 276 -18.95 15.55 9.27
CA ARG A 276 -18.10 14.90 8.27
C ARG A 276 -17.11 13.97 8.96
N TYR A 277 -16.93 12.79 8.40
CA TYR A 277 -15.96 11.82 8.87
C TYR A 277 -15.04 11.41 7.72
N THR A 278 -13.78 11.84 7.78
CA THR A 278 -12.77 11.53 6.76
C THR A 278 -12.11 10.20 7.09
N LEU A 279 -12.03 9.31 6.10
CA LEU A 279 -11.35 8.03 6.23
C LEU A 279 -9.84 8.20 6.04
N THR A 280 -9.08 7.95 7.08
CA THR A 280 -7.62 8.02 7.09
C THR A 280 -7.01 6.66 7.38
N MET A 281 -5.77 6.45 6.92
CA MET A 281 -5.00 5.25 7.23
C MET A 281 -3.83 5.62 8.14
N SER A 282 -3.72 4.95 9.28
CA SER A 282 -2.65 5.18 10.24
C SER A 282 -2.21 3.86 10.87
N ASN A 283 -0.90 3.59 10.83
CA ASN A 283 -0.29 2.40 11.43
C ASN A 283 -0.96 1.07 11.02
N GLY A 284 -1.30 0.91 9.74
CA GLY A 284 -1.95 -0.28 9.22
C GLY A 284 -3.39 -0.46 9.66
N LYS A 285 -4.07 0.61 10.09
CA LYS A 285 -5.49 0.64 10.48
C LYS A 285 -6.22 1.77 9.77
N ALA A 286 -7.51 1.57 9.50
CA ALA A 286 -8.41 2.61 9.03
C ALA A 286 -9.06 3.31 10.23
N VAL A 287 -9.11 4.63 10.18
CA VAL A 287 -9.68 5.49 11.24
C VAL A 287 -10.55 6.57 10.59
N TRP A 288 -11.74 6.79 11.14
CA TRP A 288 -12.65 7.88 10.76
C TRP A 288 -12.44 9.07 11.71
N LYS A 289 -12.11 10.21 11.13
CA LYS A 289 -11.87 11.46 11.86
C LYS A 289 -12.82 12.56 11.43
#